data_3b4877b78a6490664ba13fe06a5dc6f5
#
_entry.id   3b4877b78a6490664ba13fe06a5dc6f5
#
_cell.length_a   1.000
_cell.length_b   1.000
_cell.length_c   1.000
_cell.angle_alpha   90.00
_cell.angle_beta   90.00
_cell.angle_gamma   90.00
#
_symmetry.space_group_name_H-M   'P 1'
#
loop_
_entity.id
_entity.type
_entity.pdbx_description
1 polymer ?
#
loop_
_entity_poly.entity_id
_entity_poly.type
_entity_poly.pdbx_seq_one_letter_code
_entity_poly.pdbx_strand_id
1 'polypeptide(L)'
;MVGRRPRRTFARVFALVVVSFVLFKFLFIFIRVVGNSMAPTYLNGRINLINRLAYHWHGPRRGDVVAAGAEGTYTVLLKRVVGLPGERIEIRRGKVLVNGIPLIEPYARGRDIPPRNEILLRDDEYFVIGDNRDVSICFSVHRSDIIGKAVL
;
A
#
# COMPACT_ATOMS: atom_id res chain seq x y z
N MET A 1 39.00 15.84 -15.20
CA MET A 1 40.25 15.85 -14.40
C MET A 1 40.15 14.78 -13.34
N VAL A 2 40.80 13.63 -13.56
CA VAL A 2 40.93 12.58 -12.54
C VAL A 2 41.97 13.07 -11.54
N GLY A 3 41.57 13.27 -10.29
CA GLY A 3 42.37 13.88 -9.25
C GLY A 3 43.65 13.10 -8.96
N ARG A 4 44.71 13.82 -8.58
CA ARG A 4 46.09 13.36 -8.27
C ARG A 4 46.20 12.21 -7.21
N ARG A 5 45.10 11.67 -6.67
CA ARG A 5 45.09 10.60 -5.65
C ARG A 5 44.00 9.58 -5.93
N PRO A 6 44.17 8.64 -6.88
CA PRO A 6 43.16 7.68 -7.32
C PRO A 6 42.58 6.87 -6.16
N ARG A 7 43.38 6.44 -5.18
CA ARG A 7 42.92 5.69 -4.00
C ARG A 7 41.89 6.44 -3.18
N ARG A 8 42.02 7.77 -3.01
CA ARG A 8 41.05 8.60 -2.25
C ARG A 8 39.76 8.77 -3.07
N THR A 9 39.83 8.86 -4.36
CA THR A 9 38.66 8.95 -5.24
C THR A 9 37.90 7.64 -5.25
N PHE A 10 38.58 6.50 -5.35
CA PHE A 10 37.92 5.19 -5.21
C PHE A 10 37.25 4.97 -3.86
N ALA A 11 37.95 5.33 -2.77
CA ALA A 11 37.36 5.24 -1.43
C ALA A 11 36.10 6.10 -1.27
N ARG A 12 36.07 7.32 -1.83
CA ARG A 12 34.88 8.20 -1.80
C ARG A 12 33.73 7.62 -2.61
N VAL A 13 34.01 7.13 -3.83
CA VAL A 13 32.99 6.50 -4.68
C VAL A 13 32.42 5.26 -3.98
N PHE A 14 33.29 4.41 -3.44
CA PHE A 14 32.85 3.23 -2.68
C PHE A 14 31.97 3.61 -1.48
N ALA A 15 32.38 4.60 -0.69
CA ALA A 15 31.59 5.10 0.44
C ALA A 15 30.21 5.62 -0.01
N LEU A 16 30.14 6.38 -1.10
CA LEU A 16 28.87 6.85 -1.65
C LEU A 16 27.96 5.71 -2.09
N VAL A 17 28.51 4.69 -2.75
CA VAL A 17 27.73 3.50 -3.16
C VAL A 17 27.19 2.76 -1.95
N VAL A 18 28.01 2.55 -0.91
CA VAL A 18 27.58 1.90 0.32
C VAL A 18 26.48 2.71 1.02
N VAL A 19 26.67 4.02 1.17
CA VAL A 19 25.68 4.91 1.79
C VAL A 19 24.37 4.88 0.98
N SER A 20 24.44 4.99 -0.33
CA SER A 20 23.26 4.93 -1.20
C SER A 20 22.53 3.59 -1.09
N PHE A 21 23.26 2.48 -1.03
CA PHE A 21 22.67 1.16 -0.86
C PHE A 21 21.99 0.99 0.51
N VAL A 22 22.63 1.47 1.58
CA VAL A 22 22.05 1.46 2.93
C VAL A 22 20.79 2.30 2.96
N LEU A 23 20.83 3.54 2.45
CA LEU A 23 19.65 4.41 2.36
C LEU A 23 18.53 3.73 1.56
N PHE A 24 18.84 3.15 0.41
CA PHE A 24 17.84 2.44 -0.40
C PHE A 24 17.14 1.33 0.40
N LYS A 25 17.88 0.54 1.18
CA LYS A 25 17.31 -0.50 2.04
C LYS A 25 16.40 0.04 3.14
N PHE A 26 16.66 1.24 3.66
CA PHE A 26 15.77 1.90 4.63
C PHE A 26 14.50 2.46 3.97
N LEU A 27 14.61 2.94 2.74
CA LEU A 27 13.51 3.60 2.02
C LEU A 27 12.54 2.60 1.40
N PHE A 28 13.03 1.43 1.00
CA PHE A 28 12.27 0.46 0.23
C PHE A 28 12.34 -0.94 0.84
N ILE A 29 11.22 -1.65 0.75
CA ILE A 29 11.14 -3.07 1.11
C ILE A 29 10.63 -3.85 -0.11
N PHE A 30 11.26 -4.99 -0.38
CA PHE A 30 10.72 -5.96 -1.32
C PHE A 30 9.78 -6.90 -0.62
N ILE A 31 8.57 -7.04 -1.13
CA ILE A 31 7.59 -8.02 -0.65
C ILE A 31 7.20 -8.97 -1.76
N ARG A 32 6.99 -10.25 -1.42
CA ARG A 32 6.38 -11.21 -2.34
C ARG A 32 4.88 -11.23 -2.11
N VAL A 33 4.12 -11.01 -3.17
CA VAL A 33 2.65 -11.08 -3.11
C VAL A 33 2.24 -12.54 -2.95
N VAL A 34 1.42 -12.80 -1.93
CA VAL A 34 0.81 -14.11 -1.70
C VAL A 34 -0.70 -13.96 -1.76
N GLY A 35 -1.33 -14.74 -2.62
CA GLY A 35 -2.78 -14.69 -2.85
C GLY A 35 -3.20 -13.86 -4.06
N ASN A 36 -4.47 -13.93 -4.38
CA ASN A 36 -5.06 -13.35 -5.60
C ASN A 36 -5.94 -12.13 -5.33
N SER A 37 -5.96 -11.61 -4.09
CA SER A 37 -6.88 -10.53 -3.70
C SER A 37 -6.63 -9.20 -4.41
N MET A 38 -5.44 -9.02 -5.00
CA MET A 38 -5.06 -7.82 -5.75
C MET A 38 -4.93 -8.06 -7.27
N ALA A 39 -5.25 -9.27 -7.74
CA ALA A 39 -5.25 -9.55 -9.17
C ALA A 39 -6.35 -8.75 -9.89
N PRO A 40 -6.13 -8.30 -11.14
CA PRO A 40 -4.92 -8.51 -11.95
C PRO A 40 -3.81 -7.49 -11.69
N THR A 41 -4.02 -6.47 -10.84
CA THR A 41 -3.07 -5.36 -10.62
C THR A 41 -1.75 -5.89 -10.03
N TYR A 42 -1.85 -6.78 -9.04
CA TYR A 42 -0.70 -7.44 -8.43
C TYR A 42 -0.91 -8.95 -8.46
N LEU A 43 -0.05 -9.66 -9.17
CA LEU A 43 -0.18 -11.10 -9.37
C LEU A 43 0.49 -11.88 -8.24
N ASN A 44 -0.11 -13.02 -7.88
CA ASN A 44 0.45 -13.95 -6.92
C ASN A 44 1.88 -14.38 -7.31
N GLY A 45 2.77 -14.46 -6.32
CA GLY A 45 4.16 -14.86 -6.50
C GLY A 45 5.10 -13.76 -6.98
N ARG A 46 4.60 -12.63 -7.48
CA ARG A 46 5.42 -11.49 -7.92
C ARG A 46 6.06 -10.74 -6.74
N ILE A 47 7.27 -10.25 -6.98
CA ILE A 47 7.97 -9.38 -6.04
C ILE A 47 7.61 -7.93 -6.40
N ASN A 48 7.23 -7.16 -5.38
CA ASN A 48 6.90 -5.75 -5.51
C ASN A 48 7.70 -4.91 -4.52
N LEU A 49 7.91 -3.66 -4.88
CA LEU A 49 8.64 -2.70 -4.10
C LEU A 49 7.67 -1.84 -3.28
N ILE A 50 7.92 -1.70 -1.99
CA ILE A 50 7.16 -0.83 -1.10
C ILE A 50 8.01 0.37 -0.72
N ASN A 51 7.51 1.58 -1.03
CA ASN A 51 8.10 2.83 -0.61
C ASN A 51 7.60 3.17 0.81
N ARG A 52 8.49 3.10 1.79
CA ARG A 52 8.18 3.39 3.20
C ARG A 52 8.01 4.89 3.49
N LEU A 53 8.65 5.74 2.71
CA LEU A 53 8.58 7.20 2.89
C LEU A 53 7.40 7.85 2.17
N ALA A 54 6.62 7.08 1.39
CA ALA A 54 5.54 7.63 0.59
C ALA A 54 4.56 8.48 1.40
N TYR A 55 4.42 8.15 2.68
CA TYR A 55 3.47 8.80 3.58
C TYR A 55 4.12 9.55 4.74
N HIS A 56 5.37 9.95 4.61
CA HIS A 56 6.07 10.69 5.66
C HIS A 56 5.52 12.11 5.86
N TRP A 57 5.17 12.78 4.76
CA TRP A 57 4.67 14.17 4.78
C TRP A 57 3.16 14.31 4.54
N HIS A 58 2.50 13.26 4.13
CA HIS A 58 1.05 13.23 3.88
C HIS A 58 0.51 11.83 4.14
N GLY A 59 -0.80 11.72 4.35
CA GLY A 59 -1.46 10.42 4.47
C GLY A 59 -1.63 9.71 3.12
N PRO A 60 -2.00 8.42 3.15
CA PRO A 60 -2.48 7.69 1.98
C PRO A 60 -3.61 8.42 1.27
N ARG A 61 -3.64 8.32 -0.05
CA ARG A 61 -4.69 8.88 -0.89
C ARG A 61 -5.61 7.77 -1.37
N ARG A 62 -6.85 8.11 -1.69
CA ARG A 62 -7.78 7.17 -2.32
C ARG A 62 -7.18 6.63 -3.62
N GLY A 63 -7.25 5.33 -3.81
CA GLY A 63 -6.67 4.63 -4.96
C GLY A 63 -5.23 4.13 -4.74
N ASP A 64 -4.52 4.60 -3.72
CA ASP A 64 -3.19 4.09 -3.38
C ASP A 64 -3.26 2.61 -3.00
N VAL A 65 -2.30 1.83 -3.49
CA VAL A 65 -2.12 0.46 -3.01
C VAL A 65 -1.07 0.48 -1.90
N VAL A 66 -1.46 -0.01 -0.73
CA VAL A 66 -0.66 0.03 0.49
C VAL A 66 -0.32 -1.37 0.96
N ALA A 67 0.86 -1.50 1.54
CA ALA A 67 1.22 -2.63 2.37
C ALA A 67 0.80 -2.29 3.80
N ALA A 68 -0.14 -3.05 4.35
CA ALA A 68 -0.69 -2.82 5.68
C ALA A 68 -0.58 -4.08 6.53
N GLY A 69 -0.26 -3.92 7.81
CA GLY A 69 -0.37 -4.97 8.80
C GLY A 69 -1.85 -5.32 9.05
N ALA A 70 -2.17 -6.60 9.15
CA ALA A 70 -3.49 -7.00 9.62
C ALA A 70 -3.45 -7.08 11.15
N GLU A 71 -4.40 -6.41 11.81
CA GLU A 71 -4.48 -6.36 13.27
C GLU A 71 -4.44 -7.76 13.88
N GLY A 72 -3.59 -7.95 14.89
CA GLY A 72 -3.42 -9.23 15.58
C GLY A 72 -2.62 -10.29 14.80
N THR A 73 -2.00 -9.96 13.67
CA THR A 73 -1.18 -10.88 12.90
C THR A 73 0.16 -10.26 12.47
N TYR A 74 1.16 -11.13 12.20
CA TYR A 74 2.43 -10.70 11.57
C TYR A 74 2.32 -10.64 10.03
N THR A 75 1.11 -10.73 9.49
CA THR A 75 0.89 -10.80 8.04
C THR A 75 0.76 -9.41 7.47
N VAL A 76 1.56 -9.11 6.46
CA VAL A 76 1.44 -7.89 5.65
C VAL A 76 0.53 -8.17 4.48
N LEU A 77 -0.54 -7.40 4.37
CA LEU A 77 -1.51 -7.49 3.28
C LEU A 77 -1.32 -6.33 2.30
N LEU A 78 -1.40 -6.66 1.02
CA LEU A 78 -1.47 -5.64 -0.03
C LEU A 78 -2.93 -5.35 -0.33
N LYS A 79 -3.35 -4.08 -0.18
CA LYS A 79 -4.74 -3.65 -0.36
C LYS A 79 -4.80 -2.24 -0.94
N ARG A 80 -5.94 -1.88 -1.54
CA ARG A 80 -6.17 -0.54 -2.05
C ARG A 80 -6.98 0.30 -1.07
N VAL A 81 -6.56 1.54 -0.88
CA VAL A 81 -7.28 2.53 -0.07
C VAL A 81 -8.52 3.00 -0.84
N VAL A 82 -9.70 2.79 -0.28
CA VAL A 82 -10.97 3.23 -0.84
C VAL A 82 -11.73 4.18 0.08
N GLY A 83 -11.42 4.20 1.38
CA GLY A 83 -11.97 5.15 2.35
C GLY A 83 -10.86 5.95 3.02
N LEU A 84 -11.11 7.22 3.27
CA LEU A 84 -10.21 8.17 3.93
C LEU A 84 -10.74 8.55 5.32
N PRO A 85 -9.90 9.07 6.22
CA PRO A 85 -10.31 9.54 7.54
C PRO A 85 -11.54 10.45 7.47
N GLY A 86 -12.47 10.26 8.41
CA GLY A 86 -13.70 11.03 8.52
C GLY A 86 -14.80 10.67 7.53
N GLU A 87 -14.59 9.71 6.64
CA GLU A 87 -15.60 9.30 5.66
C GLU A 87 -16.48 8.17 6.17
N ARG A 88 -17.71 8.14 5.66
CA ARG A 88 -18.67 7.04 5.86
C ARG A 88 -18.53 6.04 4.74
N ILE A 89 -18.27 4.79 5.09
CA ILE A 89 -18.09 3.70 4.12
C ILE A 89 -19.19 2.68 4.30
N GLU A 90 -19.85 2.35 3.22
CA GLU A 90 -20.87 1.29 3.14
C GLU A 90 -20.54 0.36 1.98
N ILE A 91 -20.86 -0.93 2.12
CA ILE A 91 -20.82 -1.87 0.99
C ILE A 91 -22.25 -2.37 0.77
N ARG A 92 -22.78 -2.03 -0.39
CA ARG A 92 -24.13 -2.39 -0.78
C ARG A 92 -24.21 -2.86 -2.23
N ARG A 93 -24.80 -4.05 -2.43
CA ARG A 93 -24.98 -4.66 -3.75
C ARG A 93 -23.65 -4.76 -4.56
N GLY A 94 -22.57 -5.17 -3.90
CA GLY A 94 -21.25 -5.33 -4.51
C GLY A 94 -20.54 -4.03 -4.89
N LYS A 95 -21.01 -2.87 -4.37
CA LYS A 95 -20.39 -1.56 -4.59
C LYS A 95 -19.96 -0.95 -3.27
N VAL A 96 -18.80 -0.29 -3.29
CA VAL A 96 -18.35 0.56 -2.20
C VAL A 96 -19.01 1.94 -2.35
N LEU A 97 -19.65 2.41 -1.29
CA LEU A 97 -20.19 3.76 -1.21
C LEU A 97 -19.33 4.56 -0.24
N VAL A 98 -19.02 5.79 -0.61
CA VAL A 98 -18.31 6.76 0.22
C VAL A 98 -19.24 7.95 0.42
N ASN A 99 -19.60 8.23 1.68
CA ASN A 99 -20.58 9.27 2.02
C ASN A 99 -21.91 9.12 1.25
N GLY A 100 -22.36 7.87 1.06
CA GLY A 100 -23.58 7.53 0.32
C GLY A 100 -23.45 7.53 -1.22
N ILE A 101 -22.30 7.94 -1.76
CA ILE A 101 -22.06 8.02 -3.22
C ILE A 101 -21.26 6.77 -3.68
N PRO A 102 -21.73 6.03 -4.70
CA PRO A 102 -20.98 4.91 -5.25
C PRO A 102 -19.60 5.33 -5.78
N LEU A 103 -18.55 4.65 -5.33
CA LEU A 103 -17.19 4.88 -5.79
C LEU A 103 -17.01 4.31 -7.20
N ILE A 104 -16.35 5.08 -8.08
CA ILE A 104 -15.96 4.61 -9.42
C ILE A 104 -14.62 3.89 -9.30
N GLU A 105 -14.62 2.59 -9.60
CA GLU A 105 -13.48 1.70 -9.35
C GLU A 105 -13.10 0.90 -10.61
N PRO A 106 -12.41 1.52 -11.59
CA PRO A 106 -12.08 0.86 -12.87
C PRO A 106 -11.08 -0.30 -12.70
N TYR A 107 -10.38 -0.35 -11.59
CA TYR A 107 -9.42 -1.39 -11.22
C TYR A 107 -10.09 -2.64 -10.62
N ALA A 108 -11.30 -2.51 -10.07
CA ALA A 108 -11.98 -3.60 -9.37
C ALA A 108 -12.43 -4.70 -10.34
N ARG A 109 -12.29 -5.94 -9.90
CA ARG A 109 -12.78 -7.14 -10.59
C ARG A 109 -13.66 -7.96 -9.66
N GLY A 110 -14.73 -8.54 -10.22
CA GLY A 110 -15.73 -9.26 -9.43
C GLY A 110 -16.69 -8.32 -8.70
N ARG A 111 -17.66 -8.88 -7.99
CA ARG A 111 -18.67 -8.15 -7.23
C ARG A 111 -19.10 -8.88 -5.96
N ASP A 112 -18.48 -10.00 -5.66
CA ASP A 112 -18.85 -10.83 -4.50
C ASP A 112 -18.22 -10.31 -3.21
N ILE A 113 -18.55 -9.06 -2.87
CA ILE A 113 -18.16 -8.45 -1.59
C ILE A 113 -19.33 -8.59 -0.64
N PRO A 114 -19.11 -9.18 0.54
CA PRO A 114 -20.14 -9.19 1.58
C PRO A 114 -20.66 -7.78 1.88
N PRO A 115 -21.98 -7.60 2.01
CA PRO A 115 -22.55 -6.32 2.39
C PRO A 115 -22.03 -5.91 3.76
N ARG A 116 -21.79 -4.61 3.93
CA ARG A 116 -21.32 -4.02 5.17
C ARG A 116 -22.13 -2.78 5.48
N ASN A 117 -22.67 -2.72 6.69
CA ASN A 117 -23.35 -1.52 7.18
C ASN A 117 -22.40 -0.34 7.18
N GLU A 118 -22.97 0.86 7.10
CA GLU A 118 -22.23 2.11 7.15
C GLU A 118 -21.34 2.19 8.40
N ILE A 119 -20.09 2.50 8.21
CA ILE A 119 -19.13 2.79 9.28
C ILE A 119 -18.54 4.19 9.06
N LEU A 120 -18.35 4.93 10.13
CA LEU A 120 -17.62 6.19 10.12
C LEU A 120 -16.14 5.90 10.44
N LEU A 121 -15.24 6.25 9.53
CA LEU A 121 -13.79 6.13 9.76
C LEU A 121 -13.33 7.22 10.73
N ARG A 122 -12.45 6.85 11.65
CA ARG A 122 -11.79 7.79 12.58
C ARG A 122 -10.77 8.65 11.84
N ASP A 123 -10.23 9.65 12.51
CA ASP A 123 -9.28 10.61 11.91
C ASP A 123 -7.95 10.00 11.47
N ASP A 124 -7.63 8.80 11.91
CA ASP A 124 -6.42 8.05 11.56
C ASP A 124 -6.72 6.71 10.87
N GLU A 125 -7.99 6.44 10.53
CA GLU A 125 -8.43 5.19 9.91
C GLU A 125 -8.61 5.33 8.40
N TYR A 126 -8.19 4.29 7.69
CA TYR A 126 -8.38 4.12 6.25
C TYR A 126 -9.14 2.83 6.00
N PHE A 127 -10.06 2.84 5.04
CA PHE A 127 -10.72 1.62 4.63
C PHE A 127 -10.04 1.05 3.39
N VAL A 128 -9.66 -0.23 3.48
CA VAL A 128 -8.88 -0.90 2.43
C VAL A 128 -9.57 -2.18 1.96
N ILE A 129 -9.41 -2.47 0.66
CA ILE A 129 -9.97 -3.65 0.02
C ILE A 129 -9.08 -4.09 -1.14
N GLY A 130 -9.10 -5.36 -1.52
CA GLY A 130 -8.37 -5.81 -2.71
C GLY A 130 -9.13 -5.52 -4.00
N ASP A 131 -8.39 -5.51 -5.11
CA ASP A 131 -8.95 -5.26 -6.43
C ASP A 131 -9.80 -6.43 -6.94
N ASN A 132 -9.43 -7.66 -6.57
CA ASN A 132 -10.24 -8.87 -6.84
C ASN A 132 -11.27 -9.06 -5.73
N ARG A 133 -12.47 -8.55 -5.98
CA ARG A 133 -13.58 -8.50 -5.02
C ARG A 133 -14.11 -9.87 -4.62
N ASP A 134 -14.00 -10.85 -5.47
CA ASP A 134 -14.55 -12.20 -5.24
C ASP A 134 -13.76 -13.00 -4.18
N VAL A 135 -12.51 -12.62 -3.94
CA VAL A 135 -11.62 -13.29 -2.96
C VAL A 135 -10.98 -12.34 -1.96
N SER A 136 -11.39 -11.08 -1.96
CA SER A 136 -10.78 -10.07 -1.10
C SER A 136 -11.56 -9.87 0.20
N ILE A 137 -10.83 -9.75 1.29
CA ILE A 137 -11.33 -9.16 2.52
C ILE A 137 -11.19 -7.64 2.48
N CYS A 138 -12.07 -6.96 3.20
CA CYS A 138 -12.03 -5.51 3.44
C CYS A 138 -12.03 -5.22 4.93
N PHE A 139 -11.27 -4.22 5.35
CA PHE A 139 -11.16 -3.82 6.76
C PHE A 139 -10.69 -2.38 6.91
N SER A 140 -10.89 -1.82 8.11
CA SER A 140 -10.27 -0.56 8.51
C SER A 140 -8.84 -0.82 8.99
N VAL A 141 -7.94 0.08 8.68
CA VAL A 141 -6.54 0.02 9.10
C VAL A 141 -6.12 1.39 9.66
N HIS A 142 -5.42 1.39 10.78
CA HIS A 142 -4.85 2.62 11.32
C HIS A 142 -3.68 3.11 10.46
N ARG A 143 -3.46 4.41 10.47
CA ARG A 143 -2.33 5.02 9.76
C ARG A 143 -0.98 4.43 10.17
N SER A 144 -0.82 4.09 11.45
CA SER A 144 0.39 3.47 12.03
C SER A 144 0.71 2.10 11.45
N ASP A 145 -0.30 1.35 11.01
CA ASP A 145 -0.17 -0.02 10.52
C ASP A 145 0.11 -0.07 9.00
N ILE A 146 0.05 1.09 8.35
CA ILE A 146 0.40 1.23 6.93
C ILE A 146 1.92 1.39 6.81
N ILE A 147 2.57 0.34 6.32
CA ILE A 147 4.02 0.23 6.17
C ILE A 147 4.54 1.14 5.06
N GLY A 148 3.80 1.27 3.97
CA GLY A 148 4.18 2.09 2.84
C GLY A 148 3.31 1.86 1.60
N LYS A 149 3.67 2.56 0.53
CA LYS A 149 2.98 2.51 -0.77
C LYS A 149 3.65 1.51 -1.69
N ALA A 150 2.86 0.66 -2.34
CA ALA A 150 3.36 -0.20 -3.41
C ALA A 150 3.73 0.64 -4.63
N VAL A 151 4.91 0.37 -5.18
CA VAL A 151 5.40 0.94 -6.43
C VAL A 151 5.19 -0.11 -7.51
N LEU A 152 4.43 0.26 -8.54
CA LEU A 152 4.16 -0.60 -9.71
C LEU A 152 5.39 -0.71 -10.60
#